data_a7095c3a1f52873d36f54465d9a061e5
#
_entry.id   a7095c3a1f52873d36f54465d9a061e5
#
_cell.length_a   1.000
_cell.length_b   1.000
_cell.length_c   1.000
_cell.angle_alpha   90.00
_cell.angle_beta   90.00
_cell.angle_gamma   90.00
#
_symmetry.space_group_name_H-M   'P 1'
#
loop_
_entity.id
_entity.type
_entity.pdbx_description
1 polymer ?
#
loop_
_entity_poly.entity_id
_entity_poly.type
_entity_poly.pdbx_seq_one_letter_code
_entity_poly.pdbx_strand_id
1 'polypeptide(L)'
;NQTVYDSRSKPNPLKASYMLKDLADWAKLYGLKIVFPPTVFPVNSVKCMRGAFVALDAGKLVPYATAAFEAYWSDDRDISKEDALADIAAKAGLERQRFFSSIESDACKARLRANTEELIKRGGFGSPTMFVDGSMFFGNDRLPLVRAALEAA
;
A
#
# COMPACT_ATOMS: atom_id res chain seq x y z
N ASN A 1 -8.80 1.18 -13.49
CA ASN A 1 -8.54 0.06 -14.40
C ASN A 1 -9.82 -0.77 -14.52
N GLN A 2 -10.53 -0.67 -15.65
CA GLN A 2 -11.83 -1.30 -15.90
C GLN A 2 -11.77 -2.82 -15.63
N THR A 3 -10.70 -3.47 -16.07
CA THR A 3 -10.48 -4.92 -15.93
C THR A 3 -10.48 -5.39 -14.46
N VAL A 4 -9.96 -4.56 -13.54
CA VAL A 4 -9.97 -4.86 -12.10
C VAL A 4 -11.37 -4.71 -11.52
N TYR A 5 -12.13 -3.71 -11.96
CA TYR A 5 -13.52 -3.52 -11.53
C TYR A 5 -14.42 -4.63 -12.08
N ASP A 6 -14.24 -5.02 -13.34
CA ASP A 6 -15.03 -6.09 -13.97
C ASP A 6 -14.82 -7.45 -13.30
N SER A 7 -13.60 -7.76 -12.86
CA SER A 7 -13.31 -8.97 -12.10
C SER A 7 -13.92 -8.99 -10.69
N ARG A 8 -14.14 -7.81 -10.09
CA ARG A 8 -14.83 -7.66 -8.79
C ARG A 8 -16.34 -7.75 -8.90
N SER A 9 -16.92 -7.41 -10.04
CA SER A 9 -18.37 -7.44 -10.26
C SER A 9 -18.95 -8.84 -10.40
N LYS A 10 -18.10 -9.86 -10.71
CA LYS A 10 -18.47 -11.29 -10.79
C LYS A 10 -17.48 -12.15 -10.00
N PRO A 11 -17.51 -12.09 -8.67
CA PRO A 11 -16.59 -12.87 -7.85
C PRO A 11 -16.81 -14.37 -8.05
N ASN A 12 -15.72 -15.11 -8.30
CA ASN A 12 -15.76 -16.57 -8.29
C ASN A 12 -15.69 -17.05 -6.82
N PRO A 13 -16.72 -17.75 -6.30
CA PRO A 13 -16.77 -18.14 -4.90
C PRO A 13 -15.57 -19.00 -4.45
N LEU A 14 -15.08 -19.88 -5.32
CA LEU A 14 -13.94 -20.74 -5.03
C LEU A 14 -12.64 -19.91 -4.89
N LYS A 15 -12.44 -18.91 -5.78
CA LYS A 15 -11.30 -18.00 -5.68
C LYS A 15 -11.38 -17.12 -4.43
N ALA A 16 -12.57 -16.65 -4.08
CA ALA A 16 -12.78 -15.84 -2.89
C ALA A 16 -12.47 -16.64 -1.61
N SER A 17 -12.94 -17.87 -1.52
CA SER A 17 -12.65 -18.76 -0.39
C SER A 17 -11.15 -19.06 -0.27
N TYR A 18 -10.50 -19.39 -1.40
CA TYR A 18 -9.05 -19.62 -1.40
C TYR A 18 -8.25 -18.38 -1.00
N MET A 19 -8.64 -17.21 -1.48
CA MET A 19 -7.97 -15.94 -1.12
C MET A 19 -7.99 -15.68 0.38
N LEU A 20 -9.11 -15.97 1.07
CA LEU A 20 -9.20 -15.82 2.52
C LEU A 20 -8.26 -16.78 3.25
N LYS A 21 -8.21 -18.03 2.80
CA LYS A 21 -7.28 -19.03 3.34
C LYS A 21 -5.82 -18.60 3.12
N ASP A 22 -5.47 -18.21 1.90
CA ASP A 22 -4.13 -17.81 1.51
C ASP A 22 -3.66 -16.61 2.33
N LEU A 23 -4.52 -15.60 2.53
CA LEU A 23 -4.23 -14.45 3.38
C LEU A 23 -3.94 -14.87 4.84
N ALA A 24 -4.73 -15.80 5.38
CA ALA A 24 -4.54 -16.31 6.73
C ALA A 24 -3.22 -17.10 6.87
N ASP A 25 -2.87 -17.91 5.87
CA ASP A 25 -1.62 -18.68 5.85
C ASP A 25 -0.39 -17.75 5.81
N TRP A 26 -0.42 -16.71 4.95
CA TRP A 26 0.65 -15.70 4.91
C TRP A 26 0.75 -14.90 6.21
N ALA A 27 -0.39 -14.49 6.77
CA ALA A 27 -0.41 -13.79 8.06
C ALA A 27 0.22 -14.65 9.16
N LYS A 28 -0.14 -15.93 9.23
CA LYS A 28 0.43 -16.89 10.20
C LYS A 28 1.93 -17.08 9.98
N LEU A 29 2.37 -17.25 8.73
CA LEU A 29 3.78 -17.45 8.39
C LEU A 29 4.66 -16.26 8.82
N TYR A 30 4.16 -15.04 8.65
CA TYR A 30 4.89 -13.82 9.01
C TYR A 30 4.57 -13.28 10.42
N GLY A 31 3.73 -13.97 11.18
CA GLY A 31 3.33 -13.53 12.54
C GLY A 31 2.54 -12.22 12.55
N LEU A 32 1.77 -11.96 11.48
CA LEU A 32 0.99 -10.73 11.32
C LEU A 32 -0.44 -10.91 11.85
N LYS A 33 -0.94 -9.88 12.53
CA LYS A 33 -2.37 -9.76 12.84
C LYS A 33 -3.06 -9.04 11.69
N ILE A 34 -4.01 -9.70 11.04
CA ILE A 34 -4.79 -9.10 9.94
C ILE A 34 -6.27 -9.25 10.27
N VAL A 35 -7.00 -8.12 10.31
CA VAL A 35 -8.47 -8.06 10.36
C VAL A 35 -8.97 -7.96 8.92
N PHE A 36 -9.70 -8.99 8.44
CA PHE A 36 -10.22 -9.01 7.09
C PHE A 36 -11.65 -9.54 7.01
N PRO A 37 -12.58 -8.84 6.33
CA PRO A 37 -12.39 -7.48 5.81
C PRO A 37 -12.35 -6.46 6.95
N PRO A 38 -11.59 -5.35 6.79
CA PRO A 38 -11.69 -4.21 7.71
C PRO A 38 -13.09 -3.61 7.73
N THR A 39 -13.46 -2.94 8.81
CA THR A 39 -14.78 -2.30 8.96
C THR A 39 -15.06 -1.29 7.84
N VAL A 40 -14.04 -0.55 7.41
CA VAL A 40 -14.12 0.37 6.26
C VAL A 40 -13.36 -0.24 5.08
N PHE A 41 -14.07 -0.94 4.20
CA PHE A 41 -13.48 -1.59 3.04
C PHE A 41 -14.34 -1.42 1.77
N PRO A 42 -13.77 -0.92 0.65
CA PRO A 42 -12.43 -0.36 0.51
C PRO A 42 -12.29 1.03 1.16
N VAL A 43 -11.14 1.31 1.76
CA VAL A 43 -10.87 2.62 2.36
C VAL A 43 -10.36 3.62 1.31
N ASN A 44 -10.65 4.91 1.50
CA ASN A 44 -10.01 5.97 0.73
C ASN A 44 -8.60 6.25 1.28
N SER A 45 -7.59 5.61 0.70
CA SER A 45 -6.19 5.71 1.14
C SER A 45 -5.40 6.86 0.48
N VAL A 46 -6.02 7.74 -0.29
CA VAL A 46 -5.32 8.77 -1.10
C VAL A 46 -4.45 9.68 -0.24
N LYS A 47 -4.96 10.17 0.90
CA LYS A 47 -4.17 11.02 1.82
C LYS A 47 -3.03 10.24 2.46
N CYS A 48 -3.26 8.99 2.84
CA CYS A 48 -2.24 8.09 3.37
C CYS A 48 -1.12 7.84 2.35
N MET A 49 -1.46 7.61 1.09
CA MET A 49 -0.50 7.45 -0.01
C MET A 49 0.34 8.72 -0.26
N ARG A 50 -0.27 9.90 -0.16
CA ARG A 50 0.49 11.17 -0.21
C ARG A 50 1.44 11.30 0.98
N GLY A 51 1.02 10.86 2.17
CA GLY A 51 1.86 10.81 3.37
C GLY A 51 3.11 9.96 3.19
N ALA A 52 3.03 8.88 2.39
CA ALA A 52 4.19 8.06 2.08
C ALA A 52 5.30 8.86 1.35
N PHE A 53 4.96 9.82 0.48
CA PHE A 53 5.96 10.71 -0.13
C PHE A 53 6.59 11.65 0.87
N VAL A 54 5.81 12.22 1.78
CA VAL A 54 6.34 13.08 2.85
C VAL A 54 7.30 12.31 3.74
N ALA A 55 6.95 11.07 4.06
CA ALA A 55 7.79 10.16 4.84
C ALA A 55 9.05 9.76 4.06
N LEU A 56 8.95 9.49 2.75
CA LEU A 56 10.09 9.17 1.89
C LEU A 56 11.10 10.32 1.87
N ASP A 57 10.63 11.54 1.65
CA ASP A 57 11.48 12.74 1.60
C ASP A 57 12.15 13.04 2.96
N ALA A 58 11.56 12.58 4.06
CA ALA A 58 12.11 12.66 5.41
C ALA A 58 12.98 11.45 5.80
N GLY A 59 13.20 10.47 4.93
CA GLY A 59 13.92 9.23 5.24
C GLY A 59 13.17 8.31 6.22
N LYS A 60 11.84 8.44 6.32
CA LYS A 60 10.96 7.76 7.28
C LYS A 60 9.89 6.90 6.65
N LEU A 61 10.08 6.50 5.38
CA LEU A 61 9.08 5.72 4.63
C LEU A 61 8.74 4.41 5.34
N VAL A 62 9.74 3.64 5.78
CA VAL A 62 9.51 2.32 6.40
C VAL A 62 8.69 2.43 7.69
N PRO A 63 9.07 3.25 8.69
CA PRO A 63 8.24 3.39 9.90
C PRO A 63 6.85 3.94 9.61
N TYR A 64 6.70 4.84 8.63
CA TYR A 64 5.39 5.35 8.21
C TYR A 64 4.52 4.25 7.59
N ALA A 65 5.06 3.49 6.64
CA ALA A 65 4.33 2.41 5.98
C ALA A 65 3.92 1.32 6.98
N THR A 66 4.82 0.93 7.89
CA THR A 66 4.52 -0.02 8.97
C THR A 66 3.35 0.48 9.81
N ALA A 67 3.42 1.72 10.31
CA ALA A 67 2.34 2.30 11.13
C ALA A 67 1.01 2.38 10.36
N ALA A 68 1.04 2.69 9.05
CA ALA A 68 -0.16 2.74 8.22
C ALA A 68 -0.80 1.36 8.00
N PHE A 69 0.01 0.34 7.72
CA PHE A 69 -0.48 -1.03 7.58
C PHE A 69 -1.01 -1.60 8.89
N GLU A 70 -0.33 -1.37 10.01
CA GLU A 70 -0.80 -1.77 11.34
C GLU A 70 -2.12 -1.09 11.69
N ALA A 71 -2.23 0.23 11.51
CA ALA A 71 -3.46 0.96 11.78
C ALA A 71 -4.65 0.41 10.99
N TYR A 72 -4.46 0.12 9.70
CA TYR A 72 -5.56 -0.33 8.84
C TYR A 72 -5.85 -1.82 8.99
N TRP A 73 -4.83 -2.68 8.88
CA TRP A 73 -5.02 -4.12 8.81
C TRP A 73 -5.03 -4.82 10.15
N SER A 74 -4.32 -4.27 11.17
CA SER A 74 -4.25 -4.92 12.49
C SER A 74 -5.19 -4.30 13.51
N ASP A 75 -5.36 -2.96 13.46
CA ASP A 75 -6.15 -2.20 14.44
C ASP A 75 -7.51 -1.76 13.88
N ASP A 76 -7.84 -2.16 12.65
CA ASP A 76 -9.12 -1.89 11.98
C ASP A 76 -9.51 -0.40 11.96
N ARG A 77 -8.53 0.49 11.81
CA ARG A 77 -8.75 1.94 11.81
C ARG A 77 -9.04 2.48 10.41
N ASP A 78 -9.96 3.44 10.33
CA ASP A 78 -10.22 4.17 9.10
C ASP A 78 -9.10 5.18 8.81
N ILE A 79 -8.13 4.79 7.98
CA ILE A 79 -6.99 5.65 7.59
C ILE A 79 -7.36 6.79 6.64
N SER A 80 -8.63 6.96 6.29
CA SER A 80 -9.11 8.16 5.61
C SER A 80 -9.29 9.35 6.56
N LYS A 81 -9.37 9.09 7.87
CA LYS A 81 -9.59 10.07 8.91
C LYS A 81 -8.32 10.78 9.33
N GLU A 82 -8.47 12.05 9.68
CA GLU A 82 -7.35 12.91 10.03
C GLU A 82 -6.65 12.49 11.33
N ASP A 83 -7.40 12.01 12.32
CA ASP A 83 -6.87 11.49 13.57
C ASP A 83 -5.98 10.26 13.36
N ALA A 84 -6.45 9.30 12.55
CA ALA A 84 -5.67 8.12 12.20
C ALA A 84 -4.38 8.50 11.45
N LEU A 85 -4.46 9.42 10.49
CA LEU A 85 -3.28 9.91 9.76
C LEU A 85 -2.30 10.66 10.67
N ALA A 86 -2.82 11.43 11.64
CA ALA A 86 -1.99 12.13 12.61
C ALA A 86 -1.19 11.16 13.49
N ASP A 87 -1.84 10.11 13.97
CA ASP A 87 -1.18 9.08 14.78
C ASP A 87 -0.13 8.29 13.97
N ILE A 88 -0.44 7.94 12.73
CA ILE A 88 0.50 7.29 11.80
C ILE A 88 1.73 8.18 11.58
N ALA A 89 1.52 9.47 11.30
CA ALA A 89 2.60 10.43 11.11
C ALA A 89 3.45 10.59 12.39
N ALA A 90 2.82 10.68 13.55
CA ALA A 90 3.49 10.79 14.85
C ALA A 90 4.33 9.55 15.16
N LYS A 91 3.80 8.33 14.94
CA LYS A 91 4.56 7.07 15.10
C LYS A 91 5.80 7.03 14.21
N ALA A 92 5.75 7.63 13.02
CA ALA A 92 6.90 7.78 12.13
C ALA A 92 7.82 8.96 12.51
N GLY A 93 7.48 9.73 13.54
CA GLY A 93 8.24 10.92 13.97
C GLY A 93 8.16 12.08 12.97
N LEU A 94 7.04 12.21 12.26
CA LEU A 94 6.75 13.33 11.37
C LEU A 94 5.99 14.41 12.15
N GLU A 95 6.35 15.68 11.90
CA GLU A 95 5.68 16.82 12.52
C GLU A 95 4.28 17.01 11.89
N ARG A 96 3.24 17.10 12.72
CA ARG A 96 1.83 17.12 12.32
C ARG A 96 1.50 18.21 11.31
N GLN A 97 1.82 19.46 11.63
CA GLN A 97 1.43 20.60 10.80
C GLN A 97 2.09 20.54 9.43
N ARG A 98 3.38 20.23 9.40
CA ARG A 98 4.14 20.06 8.16
C ARG A 98 3.62 18.88 7.34
N PHE A 99 3.29 17.77 7.99
CA PHE A 99 2.72 16.59 7.32
C PHE A 99 1.42 16.94 6.61
N PHE A 100 0.44 17.53 7.30
CA PHE A 100 -0.86 17.85 6.72
C PHE A 100 -0.76 18.93 5.62
N SER A 101 0.03 19.97 5.81
CA SER A 101 0.25 20.97 4.77
C SER A 101 0.89 20.36 3.51
N SER A 102 1.82 19.42 3.68
CA SER A 102 2.51 18.77 2.56
C SER A 102 1.58 17.84 1.77
N ILE A 103 0.78 17.00 2.43
CA ILE A 103 -0.12 16.07 1.73
C ILE A 103 -1.27 16.77 0.99
N GLU A 104 -1.61 18.00 1.36
CA GLU A 104 -2.63 18.82 0.68
C GLU A 104 -2.05 19.71 -0.42
N SER A 105 -0.73 19.81 -0.53
CA SER A 105 -0.06 20.60 -1.57
C SER A 105 -0.33 20.05 -2.97
N ASP A 106 -0.39 20.94 -3.96
CA ASP A 106 -0.61 20.53 -5.36
C ASP A 106 0.57 19.73 -5.90
N ALA A 107 1.78 20.01 -5.44
CA ALA A 107 2.98 19.23 -5.78
C ALA A 107 2.85 17.76 -5.33
N CYS A 108 2.39 17.52 -4.09
CA CYS A 108 2.20 16.16 -3.58
C CYS A 108 1.08 15.42 -4.31
N LYS A 109 -0.02 16.12 -4.64
CA LYS A 109 -1.12 15.58 -5.44
C LYS A 109 -0.65 15.18 -6.84
N ALA A 110 0.10 16.05 -7.51
CA ALA A 110 0.67 15.79 -8.83
C ALA A 110 1.66 14.61 -8.80
N ARG A 111 2.50 14.51 -7.77
CA ARG A 111 3.44 13.40 -7.58
C ARG A 111 2.73 12.04 -7.49
N LEU A 112 1.64 11.95 -6.72
CA LEU A 112 0.87 10.70 -6.63
C LEU A 112 0.26 10.31 -7.98
N ARG A 113 -0.26 11.30 -8.72
CA ARG A 113 -0.80 11.06 -10.07
C ARG A 113 0.29 10.55 -11.01
N ALA A 114 1.43 11.25 -11.08
CA ALA A 114 2.55 10.87 -11.93
C ALA A 114 3.07 9.45 -11.63
N ASN A 115 3.19 9.08 -10.35
CA ASN A 115 3.57 7.71 -9.96
C ASN A 115 2.56 6.66 -10.46
N THR A 116 1.27 6.96 -10.36
CA THR A 116 0.22 6.04 -10.84
C THR A 116 0.27 5.90 -12.36
N GLU A 117 0.45 7.01 -13.08
CA GLU A 117 0.57 7.03 -14.55
C GLU A 117 1.82 6.25 -15.00
N GLU A 118 2.96 6.44 -14.32
CA GLU A 118 4.19 5.70 -14.60
C GLU A 118 4.01 4.20 -14.37
N LEU A 119 3.39 3.79 -13.25
CA LEU A 119 3.07 2.39 -12.98
C LEU A 119 2.23 1.77 -14.09
N ILE A 120 1.18 2.47 -14.55
CA ILE A 120 0.31 2.01 -15.63
C ILE A 120 1.09 1.91 -16.95
N LYS A 121 1.87 2.93 -17.29
CA LYS A 121 2.71 2.95 -18.50
C LYS A 121 3.71 1.78 -18.54
N ARG A 122 4.25 1.40 -17.39
CA ARG A 122 5.16 0.25 -17.25
C ARG A 122 4.47 -1.11 -17.17
N GLY A 123 3.13 -1.14 -17.32
CA GLY A 123 2.34 -2.38 -17.32
C GLY A 123 1.91 -2.89 -15.95
N GLY A 124 2.10 -2.10 -14.88
CA GLY A 124 1.64 -2.48 -13.54
C GLY A 124 0.12 -2.52 -13.45
N PHE A 125 -0.42 -3.56 -12.86
CA PHE A 125 -1.86 -3.84 -12.78
C PHE A 125 -2.37 -4.12 -11.36
N GLY A 126 -1.47 -4.19 -10.39
CA GLY A 126 -1.82 -4.51 -9.00
C GLY A 126 -0.68 -4.20 -8.03
N SER A 127 -0.86 -4.60 -6.77
CA SER A 127 0.08 -4.35 -5.68
C SER A 127 0.33 -5.65 -4.89
N PRO A 128 1.57 -5.93 -4.47
CA PRO A 128 2.79 -5.18 -4.75
C PRO A 128 3.27 -5.41 -6.20
N THR A 129 3.75 -4.35 -6.86
CA THR A 129 4.50 -4.43 -8.12
C THR A 129 5.89 -3.85 -7.92
N MET A 130 6.90 -4.56 -8.36
CA MET A 130 8.31 -4.19 -8.24
C MET A 130 8.96 -4.19 -9.63
N PHE A 131 9.92 -3.29 -9.84
CA PHE A 131 10.69 -3.22 -11.08
C PHE A 131 12.19 -3.25 -10.76
N VAL A 132 12.91 -4.11 -11.46
CA VAL A 132 14.38 -4.18 -11.43
C VAL A 132 14.85 -4.14 -12.88
N ASP A 133 15.63 -3.14 -13.27
CA ASP A 133 16.17 -2.95 -14.62
C ASP A 133 15.16 -3.16 -15.76
N GLY A 134 13.95 -2.67 -15.59
CA GLY A 134 12.89 -2.81 -16.59
C GLY A 134 12.08 -4.11 -16.50
N SER A 135 12.53 -5.11 -15.77
CA SER A 135 11.76 -6.33 -15.49
C SER A 135 10.72 -6.08 -14.40
N MET A 136 9.48 -6.55 -14.62
CA MET A 136 8.37 -6.41 -13.67
C MET A 136 8.14 -7.69 -12.88
N PHE A 137 7.92 -7.54 -11.57
CA PHE A 137 7.55 -8.61 -10.67
C PHE A 137 6.26 -8.22 -9.94
N PHE A 138 5.28 -9.14 -9.89
CA PHE A 138 4.00 -8.90 -9.22
C PHE A 138 3.71 -9.99 -8.19
N GLY A 139 3.42 -9.57 -6.96
CA GLY A 139 3.07 -10.44 -5.83
C GLY A 139 4.16 -10.50 -4.75
N ASN A 140 3.73 -10.75 -3.52
CA ASN A 140 4.62 -10.88 -2.35
C ASN A 140 5.51 -12.14 -2.44
N ASP A 141 5.04 -13.18 -3.12
CA ASP A 141 5.74 -14.44 -3.36
C ASP A 141 6.87 -14.33 -4.42
N ARG A 142 7.02 -13.15 -5.05
CA ARG A 142 8.08 -12.87 -6.04
C ARG A 142 9.33 -12.24 -5.43
N LEU A 143 9.37 -11.97 -4.13
CA LEU A 143 10.54 -11.40 -3.46
C LEU A 143 11.84 -12.19 -3.67
N PRO A 144 11.86 -13.54 -3.71
CA PRO A 144 13.08 -14.29 -4.05
C PRO A 144 13.60 -13.98 -5.48
N LEU A 145 12.68 -13.80 -6.45
CA LEU A 145 13.06 -13.46 -7.84
C LEU A 145 13.58 -12.02 -7.93
N VAL A 146 12.97 -11.08 -7.17
CA VAL A 146 13.45 -9.70 -7.08
C VAL A 146 14.87 -9.67 -6.52
N ARG A 147 15.13 -10.45 -5.44
CA ARG A 147 16.48 -10.57 -4.87
C ARG A 147 17.48 -11.07 -5.90
N ALA A 148 17.16 -12.18 -6.58
CA ALA A 148 18.05 -12.74 -7.61
C ALA A 148 18.33 -11.75 -8.75
N ALA A 149 17.33 -10.96 -9.16
CA ALA A 149 17.52 -9.92 -10.18
C ALA A 149 18.43 -8.79 -9.70
N LEU A 150 18.34 -8.38 -8.43
CA LEU A 150 19.22 -7.35 -7.85
C LEU A 150 20.66 -7.83 -7.66
N GLU A 151 20.86 -9.12 -7.41
CA GLU A 151 22.19 -9.71 -7.27
C GLU A 151 22.88 -9.94 -8.64
N ALA A 152 22.12 -9.98 -9.74
CA ALA A 152 22.60 -10.15 -11.09
C ALA A 152 22.83 -8.83 -11.86
N ALA A 153 22.38 -7.69 -11.31
CA ALA A 153 22.50 -6.35 -11.89
C ALA A 153 23.83 -5.69 -11.49
#